data_2a9dfdcd33b63f5cb93cfe90fd96a4aa
#
_entry.id   2a9dfdcd33b63f5cb93cfe90fd96a4aa
#
_cell.length_a   1.000
_cell.length_b   1.000
_cell.length_c   1.000
_cell.angle_alpha   90.00
_cell.angle_beta   90.00
_cell.angle_gamma   90.00
#
_symmetry.space_group_name_H-M   'P 1'
#
loop_
_entity.id
_entity.type
_entity.pdbx_description
1 polymer ?
#
loop_
_entity_poly.entity_id
_entity_poly.type
_entity_poly.pdbx_seq_one_letter_code
_entity_poly.pdbx_strand_id
1 'polypeptide(L)'
;HASPVQVRVMEGGEPPFRMICPGRVYRCDSDLTHTPMFHQVEGLLIDEGVSFADLKGTVIDFLHAYFEQDMPVRFRPSYFPFTEPSAEVDMGCVSCAGKGCRICGHTGWLEVMGCGMVHPRVLDMSKIDSAKFNGFAFGMGVERLAMLRYGVGDLRTYFENDLRFLQQFN
;
A
#
# COMPACT_ATOMS: atom_id res chain seq x y z
N HIS A 1 1.48 -6.03 10.50
CA HIS A 1 1.19 -6.10 9.08
C HIS A 1 0.70 -7.50 8.66
N ALA A 2 0.09 -7.62 7.49
CA ALA A 2 -0.48 -8.89 7.01
C ALA A 2 0.53 -9.77 6.23
N SER A 3 1.77 -9.33 6.04
CA SER A 3 2.80 -10.04 5.27
C SER A 3 3.06 -11.50 5.70
N PRO A 4 2.90 -11.91 6.98
CA PRO A 4 3.01 -13.32 7.35
C PRO A 4 2.02 -14.25 6.63
N VAL A 5 0.86 -13.72 6.21
CA VAL A 5 -0.11 -14.50 5.40
C VAL A 5 0.47 -14.81 4.02
N GLN A 6 1.18 -13.87 3.42
CA GLN A 6 1.85 -14.06 2.12
C GLN A 6 2.87 -15.20 2.19
N VAL A 7 3.69 -15.24 3.25
CA VAL A 7 4.67 -16.31 3.47
C VAL A 7 3.98 -17.67 3.59
N ARG A 8 2.91 -17.76 4.38
CA ARG A 8 2.15 -19.01 4.55
C ARG A 8 1.52 -19.51 3.24
N VAL A 9 1.07 -18.58 2.39
CA VAL A 9 0.55 -18.96 1.06
C VAL A 9 1.66 -19.50 0.18
N MET A 10 2.82 -18.84 0.16
CA MET A 10 4.00 -19.32 -0.58
C MET A 10 4.49 -20.68 -0.09
N GLU A 11 4.50 -20.94 1.22
CA GLU A 11 4.89 -22.22 1.80
C GLU A 11 3.90 -23.35 1.50
N GLY A 12 2.63 -23.03 1.26
CA GLY A 12 1.54 -23.98 1.05
C GLY A 12 1.21 -24.31 -0.41
N GLY A 13 1.88 -23.70 -1.38
CA GLY A 13 1.55 -23.85 -2.80
C GLY A 13 2.76 -23.71 -3.72
N GLU A 14 2.48 -23.65 -5.01
CA GLU A 14 3.47 -23.43 -6.06
C GLU A 14 3.10 -22.20 -6.91
N PRO A 15 4.09 -21.42 -7.41
CA PRO A 15 3.82 -20.32 -8.32
C PRO A 15 3.07 -20.76 -9.59
N PRO A 16 2.25 -19.86 -10.21
CA PRO A 16 2.17 -18.44 -9.91
C PRO A 16 1.25 -18.10 -8.74
N PHE A 17 1.63 -17.08 -7.94
CA PHE A 17 0.77 -16.52 -6.89
C PHE A 17 0.27 -15.14 -7.28
N ARG A 18 -1.02 -14.91 -7.13
CA ARG A 18 -1.67 -13.60 -7.27
C ARG A 18 -2.69 -13.46 -6.17
N MET A 19 -2.39 -12.65 -5.17
CA MET A 19 -3.26 -12.51 -4.01
C MET A 19 -3.27 -11.08 -3.47
N ILE A 20 -4.38 -10.75 -2.80
CA ILE A 20 -4.49 -9.63 -1.87
C ILE A 20 -4.89 -10.17 -0.50
N CYS A 21 -4.38 -9.54 0.54
CA CYS A 21 -4.66 -9.90 1.92
C CYS A 21 -5.10 -8.65 2.69
N PRO A 22 -6.42 -8.42 2.85
CA PRO A 22 -6.92 -7.40 3.76
C PRO A 22 -6.89 -7.89 5.20
N GLY A 23 -6.58 -7.00 6.13
CA GLY A 23 -6.56 -7.37 7.55
C GLY A 23 -6.36 -6.18 8.47
N ARG A 24 -6.67 -6.41 9.75
CA ARG A 24 -6.35 -5.46 10.82
C ARG A 24 -4.88 -5.57 11.18
N VAL A 25 -4.25 -4.41 11.38
CA VAL A 25 -2.85 -4.30 11.78
C VAL A 25 -2.73 -3.36 12.97
N TYR A 26 -1.63 -3.48 13.71
CA TYR A 26 -1.44 -2.76 14.97
C TYR A 26 -0.06 -2.12 15.01
N ARG A 27 -0.02 -0.83 15.40
CA ARG A 27 1.23 -0.07 15.60
C ARG A 27 1.12 0.78 16.86
N CYS A 28 2.24 1.09 17.48
CA CYS A 28 2.29 1.98 18.63
C CYS A 28 2.32 3.46 18.19
N ASP A 29 1.29 3.86 17.43
CA ASP A 29 1.13 5.21 16.89
C ASP A 29 -0.27 5.75 17.18
N SER A 30 -0.38 7.06 17.51
CA SER A 30 -1.66 7.72 17.75
C SER A 30 -1.55 9.23 17.52
N ASP A 31 -2.07 9.70 16.37
CA ASP A 31 -2.22 11.12 16.04
C ASP A 31 -3.40 11.34 15.06
N LEU A 32 -3.48 12.49 14.39
CA LEU A 32 -4.55 12.79 13.43
C LEU A 32 -4.56 11.88 12.19
N THR A 33 -3.43 11.25 11.90
CA THR A 33 -3.18 10.43 10.70
C THR A 33 -2.82 8.99 11.00
N HIS A 34 -2.70 8.65 12.29
CA HIS A 34 -2.33 7.33 12.78
C HIS A 34 -3.23 6.90 13.93
N THR A 35 -3.60 5.63 13.97
CA THR A 35 -4.27 4.98 15.09
C THR A 35 -3.53 3.70 15.47
N PRO A 36 -3.65 3.25 16.75
CA PRO A 36 -3.02 2.01 17.18
C PRO A 36 -3.51 0.77 16.42
N MET A 37 -4.70 0.79 15.86
CA MET A 37 -5.27 -0.24 15.00
C MET A 37 -5.81 0.42 13.72
N PHE A 38 -5.50 -0.16 12.57
CA PHE A 38 -6.04 0.25 11.28
C PHE A 38 -6.14 -0.95 10.34
N HIS A 39 -6.69 -0.75 9.15
CA HIS A 39 -6.79 -1.80 8.14
C HIS A 39 -5.73 -1.61 7.07
N GLN A 40 -5.13 -2.71 6.66
CA GLN A 40 -4.15 -2.76 5.59
C GLN A 40 -4.59 -3.74 4.52
N VAL A 41 -4.35 -3.41 3.27
CA VAL A 41 -4.41 -4.35 2.15
C VAL A 41 -2.98 -4.55 1.66
N GLU A 42 -2.54 -5.80 1.66
CA GLU A 42 -1.26 -6.19 1.08
C GLU A 42 -1.49 -7.04 -0.16
N GLY A 43 -0.68 -6.84 -1.19
CA GLY A 43 -0.71 -7.61 -2.42
C GLY A 43 0.60 -8.34 -2.64
N LEU A 44 0.52 -9.52 -3.27
CA LEU A 44 1.65 -10.33 -3.67
C LEU A 44 1.39 -10.89 -5.07
N LEU A 45 2.38 -10.76 -5.94
CA LEU A 45 2.45 -11.42 -7.22
C LEU A 45 3.80 -12.11 -7.35
N ILE A 46 3.81 -13.42 -7.59
CA ILE A 46 5.00 -14.22 -7.90
C ILE A 46 4.74 -14.97 -9.21
N ASP A 47 5.60 -14.78 -10.19
CA ASP A 47 5.52 -15.45 -11.48
C ASP A 47 6.91 -15.44 -12.16
N GLU A 48 7.03 -16.02 -13.34
CA GLU A 48 8.24 -15.92 -14.16
C GLU A 48 8.30 -14.54 -14.84
N GLY A 49 9.49 -13.93 -14.86
CA GLY A 49 9.74 -12.69 -15.62
C GLY A 49 9.06 -11.41 -15.11
N VAL A 50 8.57 -11.39 -13.87
CA VAL A 50 7.98 -10.20 -13.25
C VAL A 50 9.05 -9.14 -13.02
N SER A 51 8.73 -7.89 -13.34
CA SER A 51 9.64 -6.76 -13.25
C SER A 51 9.15 -5.65 -12.32
N PHE A 52 10.04 -4.76 -11.94
CA PHE A 52 9.67 -3.52 -11.21
C PHE A 52 8.77 -2.60 -12.07
N ALA A 53 8.83 -2.71 -13.40
CA ALA A 53 7.94 -1.99 -14.29
C ALA A 53 6.49 -2.49 -14.17
N ASP A 54 6.29 -3.80 -14.00
CA ASP A 54 4.96 -4.38 -13.77
C ASP A 54 4.37 -3.92 -12.44
N LEU A 55 5.19 -3.86 -11.38
CA LEU A 55 4.79 -3.28 -10.10
C LEU A 55 4.35 -1.83 -10.26
N LYS A 56 5.17 -1.01 -10.95
CA LYS A 56 4.84 0.41 -11.19
C LYS A 56 3.54 0.57 -11.97
N GLY A 57 3.36 -0.18 -13.05
CA GLY A 57 2.13 -0.16 -13.84
C GLY A 57 0.92 -0.50 -12.99
N THR A 58 0.96 -1.62 -12.27
CA THR A 58 -0.13 -2.06 -11.38
C THR A 58 -0.52 -1.01 -10.33
N VAL A 59 0.48 -0.39 -9.69
CA VAL A 59 0.23 0.63 -8.66
C VAL A 59 -0.34 1.92 -9.25
N ILE A 60 0.20 2.38 -10.38
CA ILE A 60 -0.29 3.59 -11.06
C ILE A 60 -1.73 3.40 -11.52
N ASP A 61 -2.02 2.29 -12.19
CA ASP A 61 -3.38 1.98 -12.68
C ASP A 61 -4.38 1.89 -11.51
N PHE A 62 -3.98 1.26 -10.40
CA PHE A 62 -4.80 1.21 -9.20
C PHE A 62 -5.10 2.61 -8.65
N LEU A 63 -4.10 3.47 -8.51
CA LEU A 63 -4.28 4.81 -7.93
C LEU A 63 -5.17 5.67 -8.84
N HIS A 64 -4.97 5.64 -10.17
CA HIS A 64 -5.80 6.36 -11.11
C HIS A 64 -7.26 5.87 -11.08
N ALA A 65 -7.48 4.56 -11.06
CA ALA A 65 -8.82 3.97 -10.95
C ALA A 65 -9.48 4.27 -9.60
N TYR A 66 -8.73 4.19 -8.50
CA TYR A 66 -9.29 4.42 -7.17
C TYR A 66 -9.70 5.88 -6.94
N PHE A 67 -8.87 6.83 -7.35
CA PHE A 67 -9.15 8.26 -7.20
C PHE A 67 -9.96 8.86 -8.36
N GLU A 68 -10.17 8.11 -9.46
CA GLU A 68 -10.84 8.58 -10.66
C GLU A 68 -10.20 9.86 -11.25
N GLN A 69 -8.89 9.97 -11.10
CA GLN A 69 -8.10 11.13 -11.52
C GLN A 69 -6.75 10.66 -12.10
N ASP A 70 -6.32 11.32 -13.16
CA ASP A 70 -4.99 11.16 -13.73
C ASP A 70 -4.01 12.09 -12.99
N MET A 71 -3.42 11.57 -11.92
CA MET A 71 -2.48 12.30 -11.06
C MET A 71 -1.06 11.77 -11.19
N PRO A 72 -0.04 12.62 -10.99
CA PRO A 72 1.33 12.15 -11.01
C PRO A 72 1.61 11.20 -9.83
N VAL A 73 2.28 10.10 -10.11
CA VAL A 73 2.73 9.11 -9.14
C VAL A 73 4.25 9.02 -9.22
N ARG A 74 4.93 9.02 -8.09
CA ARG A 74 6.38 8.82 -8.01
C ARG A 74 6.74 7.72 -7.04
N PHE A 75 7.85 7.05 -7.32
CA PHE A 75 8.43 6.00 -6.50
C PHE A 75 9.74 6.53 -5.92
N ARG A 76 9.82 6.60 -4.60
CA ARG A 76 11.04 6.99 -3.90
C ARG A 76 11.75 5.74 -3.40
N PRO A 77 13.08 5.60 -3.58
CA PRO A 77 13.82 4.50 -2.97
C PRO A 77 13.58 4.45 -1.45
N SER A 78 13.35 3.24 -0.94
CA SER A 78 13.14 2.97 0.47
C SER A 78 13.82 1.65 0.85
N TYR A 79 13.68 1.24 2.10
CA TYR A 79 14.19 -0.03 2.59
C TYR A 79 13.12 -0.78 3.38
N PHE A 80 12.86 -2.01 2.93
CA PHE A 80 12.11 -3.01 3.71
C PHE A 80 12.91 -4.32 3.69
N PRO A 81 13.02 -5.04 4.83
CA PRO A 81 13.89 -6.22 4.94
C PRO A 81 13.46 -7.39 4.05
N PHE A 82 12.26 -7.36 3.51
CA PHE A 82 11.65 -8.43 2.70
C PHE A 82 11.51 -8.06 1.23
N THR A 83 11.95 -6.90 0.79
CA THR A 83 11.93 -6.46 -0.62
C THR A 83 13.26 -5.82 -1.04
N GLU A 84 13.66 -6.04 -2.31
CA GLU A 84 14.83 -5.41 -2.94
C GLU A 84 14.68 -5.42 -4.48
N PRO A 85 14.59 -4.23 -5.14
CA PRO A 85 14.53 -2.90 -4.55
C PRO A 85 13.20 -2.63 -3.84
N SER A 86 13.25 -1.72 -2.85
CA SER A 86 12.07 -1.24 -2.13
C SER A 86 11.75 0.20 -2.52
N ALA A 87 10.49 0.57 -2.50
CA ALA A 87 10.04 1.93 -2.77
C ALA A 87 8.86 2.32 -1.90
N GLU A 88 8.80 3.59 -1.55
CA GLU A 88 7.60 4.28 -1.09
C GLU A 88 6.94 4.97 -2.27
N VAL A 89 5.62 4.93 -2.33
CA VAL A 89 4.82 5.52 -3.39
C VAL A 89 4.15 6.78 -2.90
N ASP A 90 4.46 7.89 -3.56
CA ASP A 90 3.76 9.15 -3.37
C ASP A 90 2.88 9.45 -4.58
N MET A 91 1.70 9.98 -4.32
CA MET A 91 0.80 10.53 -5.33
C MET A 91 0.71 12.06 -5.20
N GLY A 92 0.42 12.73 -6.29
CA GLY A 92 0.11 14.16 -6.27
C GLY A 92 -1.07 14.44 -5.33
N CYS A 93 -0.95 15.49 -4.52
CA CYS A 93 -1.98 15.80 -3.54
C CYS A 93 -3.31 16.14 -4.21
N VAL A 94 -4.33 15.32 -3.98
CA VAL A 94 -5.69 15.49 -4.54
C VAL A 94 -6.36 16.79 -4.08
N SER A 95 -6.04 17.26 -2.88
CA SER A 95 -6.66 18.48 -2.31
C SER A 95 -6.13 19.77 -2.92
N CYS A 96 -4.89 19.81 -3.42
CA CYS A 96 -4.28 21.03 -3.93
C CYS A 96 -3.71 20.86 -5.37
N ALA A 97 -3.99 19.74 -6.02
CA ALA A 97 -3.47 19.41 -7.35
C ALA A 97 -1.95 19.63 -7.46
N GLY A 98 -1.20 19.20 -6.45
CA GLY A 98 0.26 19.29 -6.40
C GLY A 98 0.84 20.67 -6.04
N LYS A 99 0.02 21.69 -5.79
CA LYS A 99 0.50 23.07 -5.47
C LYS A 99 1.10 23.24 -4.08
N GLY A 100 0.85 22.29 -3.19
CA GLY A 100 1.23 22.36 -1.79
C GLY A 100 0.11 22.95 -0.91
N CYS A 101 -0.29 22.22 0.13
CA CYS A 101 -1.27 22.66 1.12
C CYS A 101 -0.97 22.03 2.47
N ARG A 102 -1.75 22.41 3.48
CA ARG A 102 -1.59 21.87 4.85
C ARG A 102 -1.69 20.33 4.91
N ILE A 103 -2.54 19.70 4.08
CA ILE A 103 -2.75 18.24 4.05
C ILE A 103 -1.49 17.51 3.61
N CYS A 104 -0.78 18.02 2.60
CA CYS A 104 0.47 17.44 2.10
C CYS A 104 1.73 18.07 2.73
N GLY A 105 1.62 18.80 3.84
CA GLY A 105 2.75 19.50 4.45
C GLY A 105 3.46 20.47 3.48
N HIS A 106 2.71 21.11 2.60
CA HIS A 106 3.18 22.04 1.55
C HIS A 106 4.12 21.41 0.49
N THR A 107 4.25 20.10 0.46
CA THR A 107 5.11 19.38 -0.50
C THR A 107 4.46 19.15 -1.86
N GLY A 108 3.13 19.16 -1.94
CA GLY A 108 2.36 18.75 -3.12
C GLY A 108 2.21 17.24 -3.29
N TRP A 109 2.80 16.42 -2.41
CA TRP A 109 2.83 14.96 -2.48
C TRP A 109 2.28 14.31 -1.22
N LEU A 110 1.67 13.13 -1.38
CA LEU A 110 1.10 12.32 -0.30
C LEU A 110 1.62 10.90 -0.44
N GLU A 111 2.32 10.42 0.58
CA GLU A 111 2.70 9.00 0.67
C GLU A 111 1.45 8.15 0.92
N VAL A 112 1.29 7.08 0.14
CA VAL A 112 0.08 6.24 0.14
C VAL A 112 0.36 4.76 0.35
N MET A 113 1.55 4.26 0.00
CA MET A 113 1.91 2.85 0.20
C MET A 113 3.42 2.60 0.17
N GLY A 114 3.82 1.44 0.70
CA GLY A 114 5.14 0.85 0.47
C GLY A 114 5.04 -0.32 -0.50
N CYS A 115 6.09 -0.54 -1.31
CA CYS A 115 6.15 -1.65 -2.27
C CYS A 115 7.59 -2.06 -2.58
N GLY A 116 7.77 -3.16 -3.30
CA GLY A 116 9.08 -3.58 -3.80
C GLY A 116 9.05 -4.96 -4.45
N MET A 117 10.16 -5.32 -5.08
CA MET A 117 10.37 -6.68 -5.54
C MET A 117 10.62 -7.59 -4.34
N VAL A 118 10.00 -8.76 -4.31
CA VAL A 118 10.19 -9.73 -3.22
C VAL A 118 11.66 -10.14 -3.17
N HIS A 119 12.25 -10.04 -1.99
CA HIS A 119 13.66 -10.37 -1.81
C HIS A 119 13.91 -11.86 -2.12
N PRO A 120 14.93 -12.23 -2.92
CA PRO A 120 15.18 -13.63 -3.30
C PRO A 120 15.23 -14.60 -2.11
N ARG A 121 15.82 -14.16 -0.98
CA ARG A 121 15.86 -14.99 0.24
C ARG A 121 14.46 -15.32 0.80
N VAL A 122 13.47 -14.46 0.61
CA VAL A 122 12.09 -14.73 1.04
C VAL A 122 11.49 -15.85 0.19
N LEU A 123 11.75 -15.85 -1.12
CA LEU A 123 11.34 -16.92 -2.04
C LEU A 123 12.01 -18.24 -1.65
N ASP A 124 13.34 -18.25 -1.50
CA ASP A 124 14.12 -19.45 -1.16
C ASP A 124 13.68 -20.04 0.20
N MET A 125 13.45 -19.19 1.22
CA MET A 125 12.94 -19.63 2.53
C MET A 125 11.53 -20.22 2.43
N SER A 126 10.74 -19.78 1.46
CA SER A 126 9.40 -20.31 1.15
C SER A 126 9.44 -21.49 0.18
N LYS A 127 10.63 -22.03 -0.13
CA LYS A 127 10.88 -23.16 -1.06
C LYS A 127 10.52 -22.87 -2.51
N ILE A 128 10.54 -21.61 -2.90
CA ILE A 128 10.32 -21.14 -4.27
C ILE A 128 11.69 -20.85 -4.89
N ASP A 129 11.97 -21.42 -6.05
CA ASP A 129 13.23 -21.22 -6.78
C ASP A 129 13.36 -19.76 -7.25
N SER A 130 14.17 -18.97 -6.55
CA SER A 130 14.40 -17.55 -6.85
C SER A 130 15.22 -17.32 -8.14
N ALA A 131 15.81 -18.35 -8.72
CA ALA A 131 16.46 -18.26 -10.03
C ALA A 131 15.44 -18.31 -11.19
N LYS A 132 14.27 -18.92 -10.95
CA LYS A 132 13.20 -19.06 -11.92
C LYS A 132 12.07 -18.04 -11.73
N PHE A 133 11.68 -17.83 -10.48
CA PHE A 133 10.56 -16.98 -10.12
C PHE A 133 11.03 -15.70 -9.43
N ASN A 134 10.34 -14.64 -9.70
CA ASN A 134 10.45 -13.38 -8.98
C ASN A 134 9.06 -12.77 -8.79
N GLY A 135 8.97 -11.62 -8.18
CA GLY A 135 7.67 -10.99 -7.99
C GLY A 135 7.75 -9.71 -7.18
N PHE A 136 6.60 -9.15 -6.94
CA PHE A 136 6.49 -7.93 -6.16
C PHE A 136 5.44 -8.04 -5.07
N ALA A 137 5.60 -7.19 -4.05
CA ALA A 137 4.62 -6.99 -3.00
C ALA A 137 4.37 -5.50 -2.77
N PHE A 138 3.19 -5.17 -2.28
CA PHE A 138 2.82 -3.84 -1.84
C PHE A 138 1.92 -3.88 -0.61
N GLY A 139 1.91 -2.78 0.16
CA GLY A 139 1.02 -2.63 1.31
C GLY A 139 0.50 -1.21 1.42
N MET A 140 -0.81 -1.04 1.64
CA MET A 140 -1.47 0.24 1.77
C MET A 140 -2.45 0.26 2.95
N GLY A 141 -2.51 1.41 3.65
CA GLY A 141 -3.50 1.65 4.70
C GLY A 141 -4.84 2.06 4.12
N VAL A 142 -5.91 1.30 4.43
CA VAL A 142 -7.26 1.55 3.89
C VAL A 142 -7.78 2.91 4.33
N GLU A 143 -7.64 3.23 5.61
CA GLU A 143 -8.10 4.51 6.16
C GLU A 143 -7.38 5.69 5.54
N ARG A 144 -6.08 5.55 5.24
CA ARG A 144 -5.30 6.60 4.59
C ARG A 144 -5.86 6.93 3.20
N LEU A 145 -6.14 5.91 2.40
CA LEU A 145 -6.75 6.08 1.08
C LEU A 145 -8.17 6.64 1.18
N ALA A 146 -8.98 6.15 2.14
CA ALA A 146 -10.33 6.65 2.37
C ALA A 146 -10.34 8.12 2.81
N MET A 147 -9.44 8.53 3.73
CA MET A 147 -9.28 9.93 4.12
C MET A 147 -9.05 10.83 2.91
N LEU A 148 -8.16 10.41 2.02
CA LEU A 148 -7.80 11.19 0.84
C LEU A 148 -8.93 11.24 -0.19
N ARG A 149 -9.66 10.14 -0.39
CA ARG A 149 -10.78 10.07 -1.34
C ARG A 149 -11.99 10.87 -0.85
N TYR A 150 -12.30 10.78 0.42
CA TYR A 150 -13.52 11.38 0.99
C TYR A 150 -13.28 12.72 1.74
N GLY A 151 -12.04 13.20 1.76
CA GLY A 151 -11.69 14.48 2.39
C GLY A 151 -11.80 14.47 3.91
N VAL A 152 -11.65 13.31 4.56
CA VAL A 152 -11.68 13.19 6.02
C VAL A 152 -10.35 13.66 6.61
N GLY A 153 -10.41 14.66 7.50
CA GLY A 153 -9.23 15.32 8.06
C GLY A 153 -8.64 14.66 9.31
N ASP A 154 -9.37 13.73 9.93
CA ASP A 154 -8.97 13.06 11.17
C ASP A 154 -9.32 11.57 11.08
N LEU A 155 -8.31 10.72 11.08
CA LEU A 155 -8.47 9.26 10.94
C LEU A 155 -9.25 8.64 12.11
N ARG A 156 -9.17 9.23 13.30
CA ARG A 156 -9.85 8.74 14.51
C ARG A 156 -11.36 8.70 14.35
N THR A 157 -11.93 9.60 13.53
CA THR A 157 -13.38 9.67 13.30
C THR A 157 -13.95 8.40 12.67
N TYR A 158 -13.16 7.60 11.99
CA TYR A 158 -13.58 6.28 11.48
C TYR A 158 -13.87 5.27 12.60
N PHE A 159 -13.34 5.49 13.80
CA PHE A 159 -13.42 4.57 14.93
C PHE A 159 -14.26 5.09 16.11
N GLU A 160 -14.67 6.36 16.08
CA GLU A 160 -15.44 7.00 17.16
C GLU A 160 -16.93 6.66 17.11
N ASN A 161 -17.42 6.07 16.02
CA ASN A 161 -18.83 5.73 15.81
C ASN A 161 -19.82 6.89 15.97
N ASP A 162 -19.39 8.12 15.64
CA ASP A 162 -20.26 9.31 15.65
C ASP A 162 -21.27 9.23 14.49
N LEU A 163 -22.56 9.20 14.81
CA LEU A 163 -23.62 9.11 13.81
C LEU A 163 -23.59 10.29 12.82
N ARG A 164 -23.22 11.48 13.26
CA ARG A 164 -23.11 12.67 12.39
C ARG A 164 -22.02 12.49 11.34
N PHE A 165 -20.92 11.85 11.73
CA PHE A 165 -19.83 11.50 10.80
C PHE A 165 -20.29 10.44 9.81
N LEU A 166 -20.96 9.38 10.28
CA LEU A 166 -21.40 8.26 9.45
C LEU A 166 -22.48 8.67 8.44
N GLN A 167 -23.37 9.60 8.79
CA GLN A 167 -24.46 10.07 7.91
C GLN A 167 -23.99 10.76 6.63
N GLN A 168 -22.75 11.27 6.58
CA GLN A 168 -22.22 11.91 5.37
C GLN A 168 -21.92 10.94 4.21
N PHE A 169 -21.93 9.64 4.49
CA PHE A 169 -21.63 8.58 3.50
C PHE A 169 -22.89 7.86 2.98
N ASN A 170 -24.08 8.34 3.29
CA ASN A 170 -25.37 7.80 2.85
C ASN A 170 -25.85 8.46 1.57
#